data_a0bac3b863499a8afac04e26dea523f0
#
_entry.id   a0bac3b863499a8afac04e26dea523f0
#
_cell.length_a   1.000
_cell.length_b   1.000
_cell.length_c   1.000
_cell.angle_alpha   90.00
_cell.angle_beta   90.00
_cell.angle_gamma   90.00
#
_symmetry.space_group_name_H-M   'P 1'
#
loop_
_entity.id
_entity.type
_entity.pdbx_description
1 polymer ?
#
loop_
_entity_poly.entity_id
_entity_poly.type
_entity_poly.pdbx_seq_one_letter_code
_entity_poly.pdbx_strand_id
1 'polypeptide(L)'
;IQVDKDGTGLYTDKKNNATIYVNENDVRYVSTDIEMVNNGDGSGTYTDKSKNLVIENDGKGKAKITFNGQTTEVDAKPLEKPGKLAKLEMVPPVPSIEANSLLIALDSEVLFDVNKYDVRVHPEAEEVLKNLAIVLKEMDVKNFEIDGHTDSDGSDEYNQVLSEKRANSVKNFLVSQGVTAEITTKGYGESKPVASNDTAEGKQKNRRVEIIIPTI
;
A
#
# COMPACT_ATOMS: atom_id res chain seq x y z
N ILE A 1 7.10 -9.12 -2.21
CA ILE A 1 6.02 -8.46 -2.97
C ILE A 1 6.56 -8.19 -4.36
N GLN A 2 5.82 -8.55 -5.37
CA GLN A 2 6.07 -8.17 -6.76
C GLN A 2 4.77 -7.59 -7.32
N VAL A 3 4.80 -6.36 -7.81
CA VAL A 3 3.62 -5.67 -8.35
C VAL A 3 3.97 -5.11 -9.71
N ASP A 4 3.14 -5.41 -10.70
CA ASP A 4 3.29 -4.94 -12.08
C ASP A 4 2.56 -3.59 -12.29
N LYS A 5 2.86 -2.91 -13.41
CA LYS A 5 2.34 -1.57 -13.71
C LYS A 5 0.81 -1.48 -13.80
N ASP A 6 0.13 -2.59 -14.02
CA ASP A 6 -1.33 -2.69 -14.14
C ASP A 6 -2.03 -3.04 -12.82
N GLY A 7 -1.26 -3.14 -11.71
CA GLY A 7 -1.76 -3.51 -10.39
C GLY A 7 -1.94 -5.01 -10.22
N THR A 8 -1.46 -5.84 -11.16
CA THR A 8 -1.31 -7.28 -10.95
C THR A 8 -0.05 -7.58 -10.15
N GLY A 9 0.06 -8.77 -9.59
CA GLY A 9 1.27 -9.13 -8.85
C GLY A 9 1.12 -10.27 -7.87
N LEU A 10 2.17 -10.41 -7.06
CA LEU A 10 2.33 -11.49 -6.11
C LEU A 10 2.73 -10.94 -4.74
N TYR A 11 2.00 -11.33 -3.71
CA TYR A 11 2.35 -11.09 -2.32
C TYR A 11 2.57 -12.41 -1.59
N THR A 12 3.73 -12.57 -0.93
CA THR A 12 4.03 -13.76 -0.11
C THR A 12 4.07 -13.37 1.36
N ASP A 13 3.21 -13.99 2.16
CA ASP A 13 3.21 -13.94 3.62
C ASP A 13 4.00 -15.13 4.17
N LYS A 14 5.23 -14.89 4.57
CA LYS A 14 6.11 -15.94 5.12
C LYS A 14 5.64 -16.46 6.48
N LYS A 15 4.95 -15.62 7.27
CA LYS A 15 4.46 -15.98 8.60
C LYS A 15 3.36 -17.03 8.54
N ASN A 16 2.43 -16.87 7.61
CA ASN A 16 1.31 -17.77 7.42
C ASN A 16 1.55 -18.79 6.29
N ASN A 17 2.75 -18.81 5.71
CA ASN A 17 3.11 -19.65 4.56
C ASN A 17 2.06 -19.52 3.43
N ALA A 18 1.68 -18.29 3.14
CA ALA A 18 0.63 -18.00 2.20
C ALA A 18 1.12 -17.11 1.05
N THR A 19 0.47 -17.24 -0.09
CA THR A 19 0.73 -16.42 -1.27
C THR A 19 -0.59 -15.91 -1.84
N ILE A 20 -0.63 -14.61 -2.14
CA ILE A 20 -1.75 -13.97 -2.83
C ILE A 20 -1.29 -13.64 -4.24
N TYR A 21 -2.04 -14.10 -5.21
CA TYR A 21 -1.88 -13.77 -6.62
C TYR A 21 -3.00 -12.80 -7.00
N VAL A 22 -2.63 -11.65 -7.54
CA VAL A 22 -3.58 -10.67 -8.08
C VAL A 22 -3.38 -10.61 -9.58
N ASN A 23 -4.33 -11.12 -10.33
CA ASN A 23 -4.35 -11.09 -11.79
C ASN A 23 -5.26 -9.96 -12.28
N GLU A 24 -5.40 -9.83 -13.59
CA GLU A 24 -6.21 -8.77 -14.20
C GLU A 24 -7.68 -8.81 -13.72
N ASN A 25 -8.24 -10.00 -13.59
CA ASN A 25 -9.67 -10.20 -13.30
C ASN A 25 -9.94 -11.02 -12.04
N ASP A 26 -8.97 -11.75 -11.52
CA ASP A 26 -9.14 -12.65 -10.38
C ASP A 26 -8.09 -12.43 -9.29
N VAL A 27 -8.41 -12.85 -8.09
CA VAL A 27 -7.47 -12.93 -6.95
C VAL A 27 -7.50 -14.33 -6.37
N ARG A 28 -6.32 -14.88 -6.13
CA ARG A 28 -6.14 -16.20 -5.52
C ARG A 28 -5.26 -16.11 -4.29
N TYR A 29 -5.74 -16.64 -3.17
CA TYR A 29 -4.97 -16.86 -1.94
C TYR A 29 -4.64 -18.34 -1.81
N VAL A 30 -3.41 -18.68 -1.52
CA VAL A 30 -2.97 -20.06 -1.32
C VAL A 30 -2.10 -20.14 -0.08
N SER A 31 -2.47 -21.02 0.87
CA SER A 31 -1.64 -21.42 2.00
C SER A 31 -1.55 -22.96 2.06
N THR A 32 -0.99 -23.50 3.12
CA THR A 32 -0.84 -24.96 3.30
C THR A 32 -2.19 -25.68 3.21
N ASP A 33 -3.20 -25.15 3.90
CA ASP A 33 -4.51 -25.82 4.04
C ASP A 33 -5.65 -25.08 3.36
N ILE A 34 -5.46 -23.78 3.08
CA ILE A 34 -6.54 -22.92 2.56
C ILE A 34 -6.19 -22.43 1.16
N GLU A 35 -7.17 -22.56 0.26
CA GLU A 35 -7.15 -21.92 -1.04
C GLU A 35 -8.45 -21.12 -1.22
N MET A 36 -8.33 -19.86 -1.65
CA MET A 36 -9.47 -19.02 -2.01
C MET A 36 -9.24 -18.45 -3.40
N VAL A 37 -10.29 -18.46 -4.20
CA VAL A 37 -10.30 -17.84 -5.54
C VAL A 37 -11.52 -16.94 -5.65
N ASN A 38 -11.30 -15.69 -6.04
CA ASN A 38 -12.37 -14.79 -6.47
C ASN A 38 -12.13 -14.49 -7.95
N ASN A 39 -13.03 -14.96 -8.80
CA ASN A 39 -12.91 -14.87 -10.26
C ASN A 39 -13.21 -13.45 -10.82
N GLY A 40 -13.64 -12.52 -9.96
CA GLY A 40 -13.95 -11.14 -10.35
C GLY A 40 -15.29 -10.96 -11.09
N ASP A 41 -15.99 -12.02 -11.36
CA ASP A 41 -17.33 -12.07 -12.00
C ASP A 41 -18.47 -12.32 -11.01
N GLY A 42 -18.15 -12.30 -9.72
CA GLY A 42 -19.08 -12.64 -8.63
C GLY A 42 -19.00 -14.09 -8.17
N SER A 43 -18.35 -14.98 -8.95
CA SER A 43 -18.11 -16.36 -8.57
C SER A 43 -16.78 -16.55 -7.85
N GLY A 44 -16.62 -17.68 -7.18
CA GLY A 44 -15.36 -18.03 -6.52
C GLY A 44 -15.43 -19.29 -5.69
N THR A 45 -14.29 -19.70 -5.18
CA THR A 45 -14.16 -20.91 -4.37
C THR A 45 -13.39 -20.64 -3.07
N TYR A 46 -13.76 -21.37 -2.03
CA TYR A 46 -13.01 -21.50 -0.79
C TYR A 46 -12.78 -22.98 -0.49
N THR A 47 -11.56 -23.36 -0.27
CA THR A 47 -11.19 -24.73 0.10
C THR A 47 -10.40 -24.71 1.39
N ASP A 48 -10.84 -25.50 2.39
CA ASP A 48 -10.08 -25.79 3.62
C ASP A 48 -9.83 -27.30 3.68
N LYS A 49 -8.61 -27.70 3.31
CA LYS A 49 -8.19 -29.09 3.25
C LYS A 49 -8.19 -29.76 4.65
N SER A 50 -7.84 -28.99 5.69
CA SER A 50 -7.78 -29.47 7.07
C SER A 50 -9.17 -29.84 7.62
N LYS A 51 -10.23 -29.23 7.05
CA LYS A 51 -11.63 -29.46 7.45
C LYS A 51 -12.44 -30.24 6.43
N ASN A 52 -11.86 -30.68 5.33
CA ASN A 52 -12.57 -31.29 4.21
C ASN A 52 -13.78 -30.43 3.76
N LEU A 53 -13.55 -29.11 3.67
CA LEU A 53 -14.58 -28.13 3.33
C LEU A 53 -14.27 -27.48 1.98
N VAL A 54 -15.27 -27.48 1.09
CA VAL A 54 -15.24 -26.72 -0.16
C VAL A 54 -16.51 -25.89 -0.25
N ILE A 55 -16.38 -24.60 -0.59
CA ILE A 55 -17.49 -23.71 -0.87
C ILE A 55 -17.30 -23.16 -2.29
N GLU A 56 -18.31 -23.34 -3.13
CA GLU A 56 -18.31 -22.86 -4.52
C GLU A 56 -19.48 -21.88 -4.69
N ASN A 57 -19.16 -20.58 -4.85
CA ASN A 57 -20.16 -19.54 -5.16
C ASN A 57 -20.28 -19.39 -6.67
N ASP A 58 -21.48 -19.48 -7.22
CA ASP A 58 -21.74 -19.42 -8.66
C ASP A 58 -21.81 -17.99 -9.22
N GLY A 59 -21.74 -16.97 -8.35
CA GLY A 59 -21.87 -15.56 -8.73
C GLY A 59 -23.29 -15.15 -9.16
N LYS A 60 -24.28 -16.06 -9.07
CA LYS A 60 -25.65 -15.86 -9.57
C LYS A 60 -26.73 -16.01 -8.50
N GLY A 61 -26.31 -16.11 -7.25
CA GLY A 61 -27.23 -16.18 -6.12
C GLY A 61 -27.19 -17.50 -5.36
N LYS A 62 -26.36 -18.44 -5.73
CA LYS A 62 -26.23 -19.75 -5.09
C LYS A 62 -24.78 -20.09 -4.73
N ALA A 63 -24.64 -20.87 -3.68
CA ALA A 63 -23.37 -21.52 -3.36
C ALA A 63 -23.60 -22.99 -2.98
N LYS A 64 -22.61 -23.81 -3.34
CA LYS A 64 -22.53 -25.22 -2.93
C LYS A 64 -21.52 -25.34 -1.81
N ILE A 65 -21.93 -25.93 -0.69
CA ILE A 65 -21.05 -26.22 0.45
C ILE A 65 -20.89 -27.73 0.50
N THR A 66 -19.67 -28.20 0.29
CA THR A 66 -19.31 -29.63 0.44
C THR A 66 -18.48 -29.78 1.69
N PHE A 67 -19.00 -30.51 2.67
CA PHE A 67 -18.33 -30.82 3.92
C PHE A 67 -18.31 -32.32 4.14
N ASN A 68 -17.13 -32.88 4.32
CA ASN A 68 -16.92 -34.35 4.47
C ASN A 68 -17.64 -35.17 3.39
N GLY A 69 -17.66 -34.69 2.16
CA GLY A 69 -18.29 -35.38 1.02
C GLY A 69 -19.79 -35.17 0.89
N GLN A 70 -20.45 -34.47 1.82
CA GLN A 70 -21.86 -34.13 1.72
C GLN A 70 -22.01 -32.71 1.16
N THR A 71 -22.81 -32.52 0.13
CA THR A 71 -23.04 -31.26 -0.55
C THR A 71 -24.41 -30.69 -0.23
N THR A 72 -24.48 -29.43 0.15
CA THR A 72 -25.70 -28.66 0.37
C THR A 72 -25.63 -27.38 -0.48
N GLU A 73 -26.74 -27.03 -1.12
CA GLU A 73 -26.88 -25.76 -1.84
C GLU A 73 -27.59 -24.74 -0.94
N VAL A 74 -27.08 -23.49 -0.95
CA VAL A 74 -27.62 -22.38 -0.17
C VAL A 74 -27.72 -21.12 -1.03
N ASP A 75 -28.57 -20.19 -0.61
CA ASP A 75 -28.58 -18.85 -1.20
C ASP A 75 -27.33 -18.08 -0.78
N ALA A 76 -26.65 -17.46 -1.73
CA ALA A 76 -25.43 -16.71 -1.49
C ALA A 76 -25.38 -15.46 -2.37
N LYS A 77 -24.93 -14.35 -1.81
CA LYS A 77 -24.66 -13.16 -2.63
C LYS A 77 -23.44 -13.38 -3.51
N PRO A 78 -23.41 -12.82 -4.74
CA PRO A 78 -22.18 -12.76 -5.54
C PRO A 78 -21.05 -12.14 -4.74
N LEU A 79 -19.83 -12.60 -4.99
CA LEU A 79 -18.64 -12.00 -4.40
C LEU A 79 -18.43 -10.58 -4.95
N GLU A 80 -17.96 -9.69 -4.12
CA GLU A 80 -17.54 -8.36 -4.58
C GLU A 80 -16.33 -8.49 -5.50
N LYS A 81 -16.24 -7.59 -6.49
CA LYS A 81 -15.10 -7.58 -7.40
C LYS A 81 -13.83 -7.32 -6.60
N PRO A 82 -12.78 -8.16 -6.76
CA PRO A 82 -11.54 -7.96 -6.02
C PRO A 82 -10.88 -6.64 -6.40
N GLY A 83 -10.38 -5.93 -5.41
CA GLY A 83 -9.55 -4.73 -5.62
C GLY A 83 -8.22 -5.11 -6.27
N LYS A 84 -7.72 -4.24 -7.13
CA LYS A 84 -6.32 -4.33 -7.60
C LYS A 84 -5.38 -3.89 -6.47
N LEU A 85 -4.16 -4.43 -6.46
CA LEU A 85 -3.10 -3.89 -5.61
C LEU A 85 -2.90 -2.43 -5.97
N ALA A 86 -2.81 -1.57 -4.94
CA ALA A 86 -2.49 -0.17 -5.16
C ALA A 86 -1.20 -0.11 -5.98
N LYS A 87 -1.21 0.69 -7.04
CA LYS A 87 0.01 0.96 -7.82
C LYS A 87 1.06 1.50 -6.85
N LEU A 88 2.03 0.68 -6.51
CA LEU A 88 3.31 1.18 -6.05
C LEU A 88 3.98 1.74 -7.29
N GLU A 89 3.82 3.04 -7.53
CA GLU A 89 4.66 3.71 -8.50
C GLU A 89 6.08 3.64 -7.94
N MET A 90 6.85 2.70 -8.44
CA MET A 90 8.29 2.74 -8.21
C MET A 90 8.79 3.98 -8.94
N VAL A 91 9.00 5.03 -8.19
CA VAL A 91 9.76 6.18 -8.68
C VAL A 91 11.13 5.62 -9.08
N PRO A 92 11.61 5.87 -10.31
CA PRO A 92 12.96 5.44 -10.67
C PRO A 92 13.94 5.98 -9.62
N PRO A 93 14.93 5.18 -9.21
CA PRO A 93 15.83 5.57 -8.13
C PRO A 93 16.44 6.94 -8.46
N VAL A 94 16.24 7.89 -7.55
CA VAL A 94 16.95 9.17 -7.63
C VAL A 94 18.44 8.84 -7.53
N PRO A 95 19.30 9.34 -8.42
CA PRO A 95 20.72 8.93 -8.50
C PRO A 95 21.56 9.17 -7.23
N SER A 96 20.99 9.79 -6.21
CA SER A 96 21.65 10.11 -4.93
C SER A 96 21.32 9.15 -3.79
N ILE A 97 20.47 8.13 -4.00
CA ILE A 97 20.15 7.15 -2.97
C ILE A 97 21.14 5.99 -3.10
N GLU A 98 21.87 5.74 -2.02
CA GLU A 98 22.78 4.60 -1.96
C GLU A 98 22.07 3.31 -2.35
N ALA A 99 22.80 2.41 -3.05
CA ALA A 99 22.24 1.18 -3.67
C ALA A 99 21.60 0.17 -2.68
N ASN A 100 21.48 0.53 -1.39
CA ASN A 100 21.06 -0.31 -0.28
C ASN A 100 19.86 0.27 0.49
N SER A 101 18.94 0.98 -0.17
CA SER A 101 17.72 1.48 0.48
C SER A 101 16.49 1.28 -0.39
N LEU A 102 15.35 1.02 0.26
CA LEU A 102 14.03 1.02 -0.36
C LEU A 102 13.42 2.41 -0.21
N LEU A 103 13.07 3.03 -1.33
CA LEU A 103 12.37 4.32 -1.37
C LEU A 103 10.88 4.10 -1.66
N ILE A 104 10.01 4.65 -0.80
CA ILE A 104 8.57 4.74 -1.04
C ILE A 104 8.20 6.23 -1.10
N ALA A 105 7.72 6.69 -2.26
CA ALA A 105 7.23 8.06 -2.41
C ALA A 105 5.69 8.10 -2.27
N LEU A 106 5.21 9.00 -1.43
CA LEU A 106 3.79 9.24 -1.20
C LEU A 106 3.43 10.63 -1.72
N ASP A 107 2.36 10.71 -2.52
CA ASP A 107 1.85 11.99 -3.01
C ASP A 107 1.30 12.82 -1.84
N SER A 108 1.78 14.05 -1.70
CA SER A 108 1.29 14.96 -0.65
C SER A 108 -0.18 15.33 -0.81
N GLU A 109 -0.73 15.30 -2.02
CA GLU A 109 -2.15 15.62 -2.25
C GLU A 109 -3.08 14.53 -1.71
N VAL A 110 -2.61 13.30 -1.62
CA VAL A 110 -3.33 12.22 -0.96
C VAL A 110 -3.34 12.41 0.56
N LEU A 111 -2.20 12.84 1.13
CA LEU A 111 -2.00 12.88 2.58
C LEU A 111 -2.48 14.18 3.24
N PHE A 112 -2.41 15.31 2.54
CA PHE A 112 -2.62 16.64 3.11
C PHE A 112 -3.55 17.49 2.25
N ASP A 113 -4.29 18.39 2.90
CA ASP A 113 -4.97 19.47 2.19
C ASP A 113 -3.96 20.53 1.74
N VAL A 114 -4.37 21.34 0.76
CA VAL A 114 -3.54 22.42 0.21
C VAL A 114 -3.03 23.32 1.34
N ASN A 115 -1.72 23.57 1.39
CA ASN A 115 -1.02 24.37 2.40
C ASN A 115 -1.21 23.85 3.84
N LYS A 116 -1.63 22.59 4.03
CA LYS A 116 -1.73 21.95 5.33
C LYS A 116 -0.63 20.91 5.51
N TYR A 117 -0.39 20.58 6.77
CA TYR A 117 0.58 19.56 7.19
C TYR A 117 -0.05 18.50 8.12
N ASP A 118 -1.26 18.72 8.59
CA ASP A 118 -1.97 17.68 9.33
C ASP A 118 -2.44 16.60 8.35
N VAL A 119 -2.18 15.33 8.67
CA VAL A 119 -2.67 14.21 7.87
C VAL A 119 -4.20 14.31 7.79
N ARG A 120 -4.73 14.24 6.57
CA ARG A 120 -6.17 14.35 6.33
C ARG A 120 -6.92 13.28 7.11
N VAL A 121 -8.00 13.67 7.77
CA VAL A 121 -9.00 12.75 8.30
C VAL A 121 -9.89 12.30 7.13
N HIS A 122 -9.30 11.59 6.19
CA HIS A 122 -9.94 11.07 4.99
C HIS A 122 -9.59 9.58 4.85
N PRO A 123 -10.55 8.71 4.53
CA PRO A 123 -10.32 7.27 4.46
C PRO A 123 -9.10 6.87 3.63
N GLU A 124 -8.88 7.54 2.50
CA GLU A 124 -7.77 7.28 1.58
C GLU A 124 -6.39 7.56 2.19
N ALA A 125 -6.21 8.74 2.82
CA ALA A 125 -4.95 9.09 3.49
C ALA A 125 -4.66 8.16 4.67
N GLU A 126 -5.67 7.87 5.48
CA GLU A 126 -5.53 6.94 6.61
C GLU A 126 -5.22 5.52 6.15
N GLU A 127 -5.86 5.04 5.08
CA GLU A 127 -5.64 3.70 4.54
C GLU A 127 -4.20 3.54 4.04
N VAL A 128 -3.71 4.50 3.25
CA VAL A 128 -2.32 4.49 2.75
C VAL A 128 -1.32 4.41 3.90
N LEU A 129 -1.47 5.25 4.92
CA LEU A 129 -0.54 5.28 6.05
C LEU A 129 -0.70 4.08 7.00
N LYS A 130 -1.92 3.55 7.18
CA LYS A 130 -2.15 2.30 7.94
C LYS A 130 -1.50 1.11 7.24
N ASN A 131 -1.64 1.01 5.91
CA ASN A 131 -1.01 -0.04 5.13
C ASN A 131 0.52 0.06 5.18
N LEU A 132 1.07 1.27 5.08
CA LEU A 132 2.50 1.51 5.27
C LEU A 132 2.97 1.05 6.66
N ALA A 133 2.22 1.40 7.72
CA ALA A 133 2.56 0.97 9.08
C ALA A 133 2.56 -0.56 9.24
N ILE A 134 1.63 -1.26 8.58
CA ILE A 134 1.61 -2.73 8.56
C ILE A 134 2.87 -3.26 7.87
N VAL A 135 3.20 -2.74 6.68
CA VAL A 135 4.40 -3.16 5.92
C VAL A 135 5.68 -2.95 6.74
N LEU A 136 5.85 -1.77 7.35
CA LEU A 136 7.03 -1.46 8.17
C LEU A 136 7.18 -2.41 9.37
N LYS A 137 6.07 -2.78 10.02
CA LYS A 137 6.06 -3.74 11.13
C LYS A 137 6.35 -5.17 10.67
N GLU A 138 5.75 -5.62 9.59
CA GLU A 138 5.96 -6.97 9.05
C GLU A 138 7.39 -7.15 8.51
N MET A 139 8.01 -6.10 7.98
CA MET A 139 9.42 -6.09 7.57
C MET A 139 10.39 -6.02 8.76
N ASP A 140 9.90 -5.84 9.99
CA ASP A 140 10.72 -5.62 11.20
C ASP A 140 11.76 -4.51 11.03
N VAL A 141 11.34 -3.42 10.36
CA VAL A 141 12.21 -2.26 10.09
C VAL A 141 12.66 -1.65 11.40
N LYS A 142 13.98 -1.50 11.60
CA LYS A 142 14.57 -0.97 12.84
C LYS A 142 14.70 0.54 12.83
N ASN A 143 15.02 1.10 11.68
CA ASN A 143 15.14 2.54 11.47
C ASN A 143 14.79 2.90 10.03
N PHE A 144 14.31 4.11 9.81
CA PHE A 144 14.10 4.69 8.49
C PHE A 144 13.99 6.21 8.56
N GLU A 145 14.10 6.86 7.40
CA GLU A 145 14.01 8.32 7.26
C GLU A 145 12.71 8.69 6.53
N ILE A 146 12.12 9.82 6.92
CA ILE A 146 10.98 10.43 6.25
C ILE A 146 11.39 11.81 5.77
N ASP A 147 11.40 11.99 4.45
CA ASP A 147 11.79 13.23 3.80
C ASP A 147 10.57 13.94 3.20
N GLY A 148 10.37 15.20 3.57
CA GLY A 148 9.32 16.03 3.00
C GLY A 148 9.84 16.91 1.87
N HIS A 149 9.05 17.07 0.82
CA HIS A 149 9.36 17.89 -0.36
C HIS A 149 8.16 18.73 -0.78
N THR A 150 8.44 19.88 -1.40
CA THR A 150 7.44 20.76 -2.01
C THR A 150 7.75 20.97 -3.50
N ASP A 151 6.82 21.58 -4.22
CA ASP A 151 7.13 22.27 -5.46
C ASP A 151 7.76 23.65 -5.17
N SER A 152 8.00 24.45 -6.21
CA SER A 152 8.59 25.77 -6.12
C SER A 152 7.59 26.92 -5.90
N ASP A 153 6.34 26.62 -5.52
CA ASP A 153 5.37 27.66 -5.22
C ASP A 153 5.53 28.12 -3.77
N GLY A 154 5.76 29.41 -3.58
CA GLY A 154 5.98 30.01 -2.27
C GLY A 154 7.42 30.49 -2.05
N SER A 155 7.78 30.82 -0.81
CA SER A 155 9.17 31.13 -0.47
C SER A 155 9.92 29.88 0.00
N ASP A 156 11.24 29.87 -0.20
CA ASP A 156 12.12 28.78 0.26
C ASP A 156 11.91 28.47 1.74
N GLU A 157 11.82 29.54 2.58
CA GLU A 157 11.64 29.38 4.02
C GLU A 157 10.28 28.75 4.36
N TYR A 158 9.22 29.16 3.64
CA TYR A 158 7.89 28.59 3.83
C TYR A 158 7.90 27.11 3.41
N ASN A 159 8.46 26.79 2.26
CA ASN A 159 8.55 25.44 1.71
C ASN A 159 9.40 24.53 2.61
N GLN A 160 10.50 25.04 3.16
CA GLN A 160 11.32 24.33 4.14
C GLN A 160 10.49 23.92 5.37
N VAL A 161 9.82 24.88 6.00
CA VAL A 161 9.01 24.64 7.19
C VAL A 161 7.83 23.71 6.90
N LEU A 162 7.16 23.88 5.75
CA LEU A 162 6.02 23.04 5.35
C LEU A 162 6.45 21.59 5.18
N SER A 163 7.57 21.36 4.49
CA SER A 163 8.10 20.01 4.24
C SER A 163 8.51 19.30 5.53
N GLU A 164 9.16 20.00 6.47
CA GLU A 164 9.50 19.47 7.79
C GLU A 164 8.24 19.07 8.59
N LYS A 165 7.23 19.95 8.62
CA LYS A 165 5.97 19.66 9.32
C LYS A 165 5.24 18.46 8.73
N ARG A 166 5.22 18.30 7.39
CA ARG A 166 4.62 17.16 6.71
C ARG A 166 5.33 15.85 7.06
N ALA A 167 6.66 15.83 7.01
CA ALA A 167 7.44 14.66 7.42
C ALA A 167 7.16 14.27 8.88
N ASN A 168 7.10 15.25 9.79
CA ASN A 168 6.78 15.01 11.20
C ASN A 168 5.34 14.51 11.40
N SER A 169 4.36 14.97 10.63
CA SER A 169 2.98 14.51 10.73
C SER A 169 2.85 13.05 10.31
N VAL A 170 3.53 12.63 9.23
CA VAL A 170 3.59 11.23 8.82
C VAL A 170 4.24 10.37 9.91
N LYS A 171 5.38 10.81 10.48
CA LYS A 171 6.02 10.14 11.62
C LYS A 171 5.03 9.92 12.78
N ASN A 172 4.36 10.99 13.20
CA ASN A 172 3.43 10.93 14.33
C ASN A 172 2.28 9.97 14.05
N PHE A 173 1.76 9.95 12.82
CA PHE A 173 0.73 9.01 12.43
C PHE A 173 1.25 7.56 12.50
N LEU A 174 2.41 7.25 11.92
CA LEU A 174 2.99 5.90 11.94
C LEU A 174 3.26 5.41 13.37
N VAL A 175 3.77 6.28 14.25
CA VAL A 175 3.95 5.98 15.68
C VAL A 175 2.60 5.67 16.34
N SER A 176 1.55 6.44 16.05
CA SER A 176 0.19 6.17 16.56
C SER A 176 -0.38 4.84 16.10
N GLN A 177 0.08 4.33 14.94
CA GLN A 177 -0.27 3.00 14.42
C GLN A 177 0.63 1.88 14.96
N GLY A 178 1.48 2.17 15.96
CA GLY A 178 2.30 1.17 16.63
C GLY A 178 3.60 0.83 15.90
N VAL A 179 4.10 1.70 15.01
CA VAL A 179 5.46 1.58 14.47
C VAL A 179 6.46 1.96 15.54
N THR A 180 7.37 1.04 15.90
CA THR A 180 8.37 1.21 16.98
C THR A 180 9.78 1.46 16.45
N ALA A 181 9.96 1.51 15.12
CA ALA A 181 11.24 1.82 14.50
C ALA A 181 11.74 3.22 14.90
N GLU A 182 13.05 3.42 14.88
CA GLU A 182 13.64 4.74 15.00
C GLU A 182 13.37 5.54 13.71
N ILE A 183 12.67 6.68 13.82
CA ILE A 183 12.24 7.47 12.66
C ILE A 183 12.93 8.83 12.68
N THR A 184 13.77 9.09 11.69
CA THR A 184 14.34 10.39 11.41
C THR A 184 13.46 11.15 10.42
N THR A 185 13.30 12.46 10.60
CA THR A 185 12.53 13.30 9.67
C THR A 185 13.38 14.44 9.15
N LYS A 186 13.27 14.74 7.86
CA LYS A 186 13.91 15.90 7.22
C LYS A 186 12.91 16.62 6.30
N GLY A 187 13.05 17.92 6.22
CA GLY A 187 12.40 18.74 5.21
C GLY A 187 13.44 19.24 4.21
N TYR A 188 13.13 19.21 2.95
CA TYR A 188 13.98 19.69 1.87
C TYR A 188 13.35 20.87 1.12
N GLY A 189 12.11 21.25 1.48
CA GLY A 189 11.40 22.25 0.70
C GLY A 189 11.40 21.89 -0.78
N GLU A 190 11.73 22.85 -1.62
CA GLU A 190 11.84 22.68 -3.08
C GLU A 190 13.24 22.29 -3.58
N SER A 191 14.23 22.15 -2.69
CA SER A 191 15.65 22.00 -3.04
C SER A 191 16.01 20.68 -3.74
N LYS A 192 15.13 19.69 -3.69
CA LYS A 192 15.33 18.37 -4.31
C LYS A 192 14.18 18.00 -5.26
N PRO A 193 14.01 18.68 -6.39
CA PRO A 193 12.95 18.34 -7.34
C PRO A 193 13.25 17.01 -8.06
N VAL A 194 12.22 16.21 -8.32
CA VAL A 194 12.27 14.97 -9.13
C VAL A 194 11.65 15.17 -10.52
N ALA A 195 11.01 16.31 -10.74
CA ALA A 195 10.43 16.71 -12.02
C ALA A 195 10.53 18.23 -12.21
N SER A 196 10.24 18.72 -13.42
CA SER A 196 10.24 20.17 -13.69
C SER A 196 9.14 20.88 -12.90
N ASN A 197 9.48 22.00 -12.27
CA ASN A 197 8.50 22.89 -11.63
C ASN A 197 7.77 23.81 -12.64
N ASP A 198 8.06 23.71 -13.95
CA ASP A 198 7.42 24.51 -14.98
C ASP A 198 6.05 23.95 -15.41
N THR A 199 5.75 22.71 -15.06
CA THR A 199 4.49 22.04 -15.40
C THR A 199 3.69 21.65 -14.15
N ALA A 200 2.38 21.62 -14.27
CA ALA A 200 1.49 21.21 -13.17
C ALA A 200 1.77 19.77 -12.73
N GLU A 201 1.99 18.86 -13.67
CA GLU A 201 2.30 17.46 -13.43
C GLU A 201 3.67 17.29 -12.75
N GLY A 202 4.65 18.12 -13.11
CA GLY A 202 5.97 18.10 -12.49
C GLY A 202 5.92 18.64 -11.06
N LYS A 203 5.20 19.73 -10.82
CA LYS A 203 4.94 20.26 -9.48
C LYS A 203 4.25 19.21 -8.59
N GLN A 204 3.24 18.51 -9.11
CA GLN A 204 2.57 17.44 -8.37
C GLN A 204 3.57 16.36 -7.94
N LYS A 205 4.46 15.90 -8.83
CA LYS A 205 5.50 14.91 -8.50
C LYS A 205 6.49 15.43 -7.45
N ASN A 206 6.76 16.73 -7.43
CA ASN A 206 7.65 17.34 -6.45
C ASN A 206 7.00 17.44 -5.06
N ARG A 207 5.67 17.61 -4.97
CA ARG A 207 4.91 17.60 -3.71
C ARG A 207 4.75 16.17 -3.19
N ARG A 208 5.75 15.67 -2.46
CA ARG A 208 5.79 14.27 -1.99
C ARG A 208 6.39 14.15 -0.60
N VAL A 209 6.13 13.01 0.03
CA VAL A 209 6.85 12.52 1.20
C VAL A 209 7.53 11.22 0.83
N GLU A 210 8.82 11.13 1.07
CA GLU A 210 9.63 9.94 0.81
C GLU A 210 9.89 9.18 2.11
N ILE A 211 9.72 7.87 2.08
CA ILE A 211 10.10 6.94 3.14
C ILE A 211 11.31 6.17 2.66
N ILE A 212 12.43 6.32 3.35
CA ILE A 212 13.73 5.75 2.96
C ILE A 212 14.11 4.68 3.99
N ILE A 213 14.02 3.41 3.60
CA ILE A 213 14.27 2.26 4.46
C ILE A 213 15.61 1.66 4.07
N PRO A 214 16.63 1.63 4.96
CA PRO A 214 17.89 0.94 4.68
C PRO A 214 17.64 -0.55 4.45
N THR A 215 18.20 -1.08 3.35
CA THR A 215 18.21 -2.52 3.08
C THR A 215 19.65 -3.00 3.27
N ILE A 216 19.93 -3.66 4.37
CA ILE A 216 21.23 -4.30 4.65
C ILE A 216 21.18 -5.76 4.19
#